data_b42f35d2683d9c7d77952d6ab08bda1b
#
_entry.id   b42f35d2683d9c7d77952d6ab08bda1b
#
_cell.length_a   1.000
_cell.length_b   1.000
_cell.length_c   1.000
_cell.angle_alpha   90.00
_cell.angle_beta   90.00
_cell.angle_gamma   90.00
#
_symmetry.space_group_name_H-M   'P 1'
#
loop_
_entity.id
_entity.type
_entity.pdbx_description
1 polymer ?
#
loop_
_entity_poly.entity_id
_entity_poly.type
_entity_poly.pdbx_seq_one_letter_code
_entity_poly.pdbx_strand_id
1 'polypeptide(L)'
;KDCCNAYKNFFKGLVDKPKFKSRKKSKQSFYVRCDSLYFTDDMCNIEKIGKVRFKTNYSIPKNCKYSNPYCSYNGRCWVLSFSVEVEENQTALNEDLSIGIDLGVKDLATCSNGDVFKNINKTKRIKNLKSKLKHLQRSISRKYEDNKQGSKFVKTNNIIKLEKQVKQIYRKLSNIRNNYIHQTTNKIIKHYPYRIVIEDLNVSGMMKNKHLSKAIAEQGFYEFMRQIKYKCEFNGIEFIQVDRFYPSSKTCSCCGFIK
;
A
#
# COMPACT_ATOMS: atom_id res chain seq x y z
N LYS A 1 24.66 -9.69 -2.75
CA LYS A 1 24.30 -8.36 -3.26
C LYS A 1 23.49 -7.55 -2.24
N ASP A 2 22.42 -8.08 -1.63
CA ASP A 2 21.59 -7.39 -0.63
C ASP A 2 22.36 -7.05 0.66
N CYS A 3 23.18 -7.98 1.16
CA CYS A 3 24.01 -7.76 2.32
C CYS A 3 25.02 -6.63 2.11
N CYS A 4 25.69 -6.61 0.96
CA CYS A 4 26.63 -5.53 0.62
C CYS A 4 25.93 -4.18 0.53
N ASN A 5 24.74 -4.12 -0.06
CA ASN A 5 23.96 -2.89 -0.15
C ASN A 5 23.48 -2.40 1.24
N ALA A 6 23.08 -3.31 2.12
CA ALA A 6 22.70 -2.98 3.48
C ALA A 6 23.87 -2.36 4.26
N TYR A 7 25.07 -2.92 4.16
CA TYR A 7 26.26 -2.34 4.79
C TYR A 7 26.71 -1.02 4.15
N LYS A 8 26.61 -0.91 2.80
CA LYS A 8 26.88 0.37 2.12
C LYS A 8 25.99 1.51 2.65
N ASN A 9 24.69 1.22 2.83
CA ASN A 9 23.74 2.20 3.36
C ASN A 9 24.01 2.53 4.83
N PHE A 10 24.43 1.55 5.62
CA PHE A 10 24.87 1.76 7.00
C PHE A 10 26.11 2.68 7.08
N PHE A 11 27.15 2.41 6.30
CA PHE A 11 28.34 3.24 6.26
C PHE A 11 28.10 4.66 5.73
N LYS A 12 27.04 4.85 4.93
CA LYS A 12 26.56 6.19 4.50
C LYS A 12 25.72 6.90 5.57
N GLY A 13 25.48 6.28 6.74
CA GLY A 13 24.63 6.85 7.79
C GLY A 13 23.12 6.90 7.47
N LEU A 14 22.67 6.21 6.40
CA LEU A 14 21.28 6.23 5.96
C LEU A 14 20.37 5.28 6.76
N VAL A 15 20.94 4.25 7.37
CA VAL A 15 20.23 3.22 8.13
C VAL A 15 21.06 2.69 9.30
N ASP A 16 20.40 2.08 10.28
CA ASP A 16 21.09 1.39 11.39
C ASP A 16 21.86 0.17 10.91
N LYS A 17 22.79 -0.33 11.78
CA LYS A 17 23.57 -1.53 11.52
C LYS A 17 22.67 -2.71 11.12
N PRO A 18 22.97 -3.39 10.00
CA PRO A 18 22.21 -4.53 9.54
C PRO A 18 22.12 -5.64 10.58
N LYS A 19 20.92 -6.17 10.79
CA LYS A 19 20.67 -7.28 11.73
C LYS A 19 20.45 -8.58 10.96
N PHE A 20 20.93 -9.69 11.50
CA PHE A 20 20.67 -11.02 10.93
C PHE A 20 19.17 -11.30 10.84
N LYS A 21 18.72 -11.74 9.67
CA LYS A 21 17.35 -12.22 9.47
C LYS A 21 17.19 -13.59 10.10
N SER A 22 16.25 -13.73 11.03
CA SER A 22 15.90 -15.02 11.62
C SER A 22 14.54 -15.50 11.12
N ARG A 23 14.36 -16.81 10.98
CA ARG A 23 13.09 -17.43 10.56
C ARG A 23 11.89 -16.99 11.43
N LYS A 24 12.12 -16.76 12.73
CA LYS A 24 11.06 -16.37 13.68
C LYS A 24 10.68 -14.88 13.61
N LYS A 25 11.64 -14.01 13.29
CA LYS A 25 11.47 -12.55 13.39
C LYS A 25 11.30 -11.85 12.02
N SER A 26 11.85 -12.45 10.95
CA SER A 26 11.85 -11.82 9.63
C SER A 26 10.65 -12.26 8.80
N LYS A 27 10.24 -11.42 7.85
CA LYS A 27 9.27 -11.78 6.82
C LYS A 27 9.84 -12.94 6.00
N GLN A 28 9.08 -14.02 5.88
CA GLN A 28 9.48 -15.16 5.07
C GLN A 28 9.34 -14.80 3.60
N SER A 29 10.44 -14.75 2.89
CA SER A 29 10.48 -14.38 1.49
C SER A 29 11.82 -14.77 0.86
N PHE A 30 11.81 -15.06 -0.44
CA PHE A 30 12.99 -15.39 -1.22
C PHE A 30 12.83 -14.94 -2.66
N TYR A 31 13.96 -14.70 -3.31
CA TYR A 31 14.04 -14.39 -4.73
C TYR A 31 14.03 -15.69 -5.55
N VAL A 32 13.36 -15.67 -6.68
CA VAL A 32 13.32 -16.75 -7.68
C VAL A 32 14.14 -16.29 -8.89
N ARG A 33 14.89 -17.20 -9.53
CA ARG A 33 15.60 -16.87 -10.78
C ARG A 33 14.60 -16.70 -11.93
N CYS A 34 14.79 -15.67 -12.72
CA CYS A 34 13.92 -15.40 -13.86
C CYS A 34 13.95 -16.53 -14.89
N ASP A 35 15.15 -17.06 -15.16
CA ASP A 35 15.38 -18.08 -16.19
C ASP A 35 14.69 -19.43 -15.90
N SER A 36 14.40 -19.71 -14.62
CA SER A 36 13.74 -20.94 -14.19
C SER A 36 12.24 -20.79 -13.93
N LEU A 37 11.72 -19.55 -14.06
CA LEU A 37 10.30 -19.27 -13.83
C LEU A 37 9.53 -19.41 -15.14
N TYR A 38 8.70 -20.44 -15.22
CA TYR A 38 7.75 -20.59 -16.33
C TYR A 38 6.39 -21.04 -15.80
N PHE A 39 5.35 -20.70 -16.55
CA PHE A 39 3.97 -20.94 -16.20
C PHE A 39 3.31 -21.88 -17.20
N THR A 40 2.56 -22.83 -16.68
CA THR A 40 1.49 -23.53 -17.38
C THR A 40 0.15 -22.97 -16.93
N ASP A 41 -0.99 -23.56 -17.35
CA ASP A 41 -2.30 -22.97 -17.04
C ASP A 41 -2.60 -22.91 -15.54
N ASP A 42 -2.18 -23.88 -14.75
CA ASP A 42 -2.45 -23.98 -13.32
C ASP A 42 -1.19 -24.16 -12.44
N MET A 43 -0.01 -24.29 -13.06
CA MET A 43 1.24 -24.55 -12.36
C MET A 43 2.34 -23.55 -12.77
N CYS A 44 3.16 -23.16 -11.79
CA CYS A 44 4.41 -22.47 -12.03
C CYS A 44 5.59 -23.34 -11.59
N ASN A 45 6.68 -23.30 -12.34
CA ASN A 45 7.93 -23.92 -11.92
C ASN A 45 8.79 -22.92 -11.17
N ILE A 46 9.23 -23.30 -9.99
CA ILE A 46 10.10 -22.51 -9.12
C ILE A 46 11.39 -23.29 -8.89
N GLU A 47 12.53 -22.68 -9.17
CA GLU A 47 13.84 -23.31 -8.95
C GLU A 47 13.96 -23.93 -7.55
N LYS A 48 14.49 -25.14 -7.46
CA LYS A 48 14.66 -25.93 -6.23
C LYS A 48 13.38 -26.39 -5.52
N ILE A 49 12.22 -25.85 -5.88
CA ILE A 49 10.92 -26.25 -5.31
C ILE A 49 10.17 -27.16 -6.28
N GLY A 50 10.37 -26.93 -7.58
CA GLY A 50 9.68 -27.65 -8.66
C GLY A 50 8.34 -27.03 -9.04
N LYS A 51 7.44 -27.85 -9.58
CA LYS A 51 6.12 -27.44 -10.07
C LYS A 51 5.16 -27.20 -8.89
N VAL A 52 4.63 -25.99 -8.78
CA VAL A 52 3.70 -25.56 -7.73
C VAL A 52 2.39 -25.10 -8.34
N ARG A 53 1.27 -25.59 -7.84
CA ARG A 53 -0.04 -25.13 -8.25
C ARG A 53 -0.32 -23.72 -7.71
N PHE A 54 -0.84 -22.84 -8.54
CA PHE A 54 -1.18 -21.47 -8.15
C PHE A 54 -2.64 -21.12 -8.49
N LYS A 55 -3.12 -20.02 -7.91
CA LYS A 55 -4.40 -19.38 -8.22
C LYS A 55 -4.19 -17.91 -8.50
N THR A 56 -4.74 -17.45 -9.61
CA THR A 56 -4.77 -16.04 -9.99
C THR A 56 -6.12 -15.69 -10.60
N ASN A 57 -6.53 -14.43 -10.51
CA ASN A 57 -7.68 -13.87 -11.19
C ASN A 57 -7.29 -13.13 -12.47
N TYR A 58 -5.99 -13.10 -12.80
CA TYR A 58 -5.46 -12.42 -13.97
C TYR A 58 -4.89 -13.43 -14.95
N SER A 59 -5.02 -13.16 -16.23
CA SER A 59 -4.27 -13.87 -17.26
C SER A 59 -2.79 -13.54 -17.11
N ILE A 60 -1.94 -14.56 -17.01
CA ILE A 60 -0.49 -14.36 -17.01
C ILE A 60 -0.04 -14.22 -18.46
N PRO A 61 0.61 -13.11 -18.85
CA PRO A 61 1.14 -12.98 -20.22
C PRO A 61 2.13 -14.12 -20.47
N LYS A 62 1.88 -14.87 -21.53
CA LYS A 62 2.75 -15.95 -21.99
C LYS A 62 3.83 -15.38 -22.89
N ASN A 63 4.75 -15.47 -23.33
CA ASN A 63 5.66 -14.87 -24.32
C ASN A 63 6.27 -13.51 -23.93
N CYS A 64 6.41 -13.25 -22.65
CA CYS A 64 7.08 -12.06 -22.14
C CYS A 64 8.20 -12.45 -21.16
N LYS A 65 9.15 -11.54 -20.98
CA LYS A 65 10.22 -11.70 -20.01
C LYS A 65 9.72 -11.32 -18.61
N TYR A 66 9.78 -12.27 -17.69
CA TYR A 66 9.48 -12.00 -16.28
C TYR A 66 10.70 -11.42 -15.58
N SER A 67 10.52 -10.30 -14.88
CA SER A 67 11.58 -9.62 -14.14
C SER A 67 11.30 -9.59 -12.64
N ASN A 68 12.35 -9.64 -11.82
CA ASN A 68 12.31 -9.54 -10.37
C ASN A 68 11.30 -10.47 -9.65
N PRO A 69 11.25 -11.77 -10.00
CA PRO A 69 10.30 -12.67 -9.35
C PRO A 69 10.67 -12.89 -7.88
N TYR A 70 9.67 -12.73 -7.01
CA TYR A 70 9.85 -12.76 -5.57
C TYR A 70 8.71 -13.50 -4.88
N CYS A 71 9.04 -14.57 -4.15
CA CYS A 71 8.09 -15.30 -3.33
C CYS A 71 8.06 -14.73 -1.92
N SER A 72 6.86 -14.45 -1.39
CA SER A 72 6.70 -13.98 -0.01
C SER A 72 5.49 -14.60 0.67
N TYR A 73 5.62 -14.91 1.96
CA TYR A 73 4.51 -15.40 2.77
C TYR A 73 3.75 -14.24 3.40
N ASN A 74 2.45 -14.15 3.15
CA ASN A 74 1.60 -13.07 3.65
C ASN A 74 0.84 -13.40 4.93
N GLY A 75 1.21 -14.50 5.62
CA GLY A 75 0.54 -14.98 6.83
C GLY A 75 -0.61 -15.97 6.58
N ARG A 76 -1.00 -16.20 5.31
CA ARG A 76 -2.01 -17.19 4.90
C ARG A 76 -1.52 -18.10 3.79
N CYS A 77 -0.96 -17.53 2.74
CA CYS A 77 -0.47 -18.23 1.56
C CYS A 77 0.84 -17.61 1.09
N TRP A 78 1.56 -18.35 0.29
CA TRP A 78 2.67 -17.83 -0.47
C TRP A 78 2.15 -17.04 -1.66
N VAL A 79 2.78 -15.93 -1.96
CA VAL A 79 2.47 -15.04 -3.09
C VAL A 79 3.72 -14.90 -3.92
N LEU A 80 3.63 -15.19 -5.21
CA LEU A 80 4.65 -14.91 -6.20
C LEU A 80 4.32 -13.57 -6.86
N SER A 81 5.28 -12.66 -6.83
CA SER A 81 5.21 -11.35 -7.48
C SER A 81 6.33 -11.26 -8.51
N PHE A 82 6.04 -10.75 -9.69
CA PHE A 82 7.01 -10.51 -10.75
C PHE A 82 6.57 -9.30 -11.57
N SER A 83 7.52 -8.70 -12.28
CA SER A 83 7.25 -7.61 -13.20
C SER A 83 7.24 -8.15 -14.64
N VAL A 84 6.38 -7.59 -15.47
CA VAL A 84 6.31 -7.82 -16.91
C VAL A 84 6.38 -6.48 -17.63
N GLU A 85 6.99 -6.45 -18.79
CA GLU A 85 6.92 -5.31 -19.68
C GLU A 85 5.55 -5.33 -20.36
N VAL A 86 4.87 -4.19 -20.36
CA VAL A 86 3.57 -3.99 -21.00
C VAL A 86 3.70 -2.83 -21.95
N GLU A 87 3.13 -2.95 -23.14
CA GLU A 87 3.05 -1.83 -24.07
C GLU A 87 2.18 -0.71 -23.48
N GLU A 88 2.57 0.54 -23.72
CA GLU A 88 1.81 1.70 -23.27
C GLU A 88 0.46 1.75 -23.99
N ASN A 89 -0.61 1.85 -23.23
CA ASN A 89 -1.94 2.06 -23.81
C ASN A 89 -2.05 3.53 -24.25
N GLN A 90 -2.06 3.76 -25.55
CA GLN A 90 -2.44 5.06 -26.10
C GLN A 90 -3.96 5.22 -25.97
N THR A 91 -4.41 5.84 -24.89
CA THR A 91 -5.82 6.15 -24.69
C THR A 91 -6.07 7.60 -25.10
N ALA A 92 -7.12 7.83 -25.89
CA ALA A 92 -7.53 9.20 -26.22
C ALA A 92 -7.93 9.95 -24.94
N LEU A 93 -7.27 11.07 -24.67
CA LEU A 93 -7.53 11.92 -23.52
C LEU A 93 -8.60 12.95 -23.87
N ASN A 94 -9.37 13.37 -22.85
CA ASN A 94 -10.27 14.49 -22.96
C ASN A 94 -9.49 15.78 -22.71
N GLU A 95 -9.12 16.48 -23.78
CA GLU A 95 -8.28 17.68 -23.75
C GLU A 95 -8.90 18.85 -22.97
N ASP A 96 -10.23 18.90 -22.90
CA ASP A 96 -10.96 19.95 -22.17
C ASP A 96 -11.11 19.65 -20.67
N LEU A 97 -10.75 18.45 -20.23
CA LEU A 97 -10.97 18.02 -18.86
C LEU A 97 -9.69 18.04 -18.02
N SER A 98 -9.64 18.97 -17.07
CA SER A 98 -8.63 18.97 -16.00
C SER A 98 -9.31 18.69 -14.66
N ILE A 99 -8.76 17.75 -13.86
CA ILE A 99 -9.33 17.38 -12.58
C ILE A 99 -8.40 17.81 -11.44
N GLY A 100 -8.89 18.72 -10.60
CA GLY A 100 -8.27 19.07 -9.31
C GLY A 100 -8.74 18.11 -8.23
N ILE A 101 -7.81 17.62 -7.38
CA ILE A 101 -8.11 16.70 -6.30
C ILE A 101 -7.64 17.28 -4.96
N ASP A 102 -8.59 17.47 -4.05
CA ASP A 102 -8.35 17.80 -2.64
C ASP A 102 -8.44 16.53 -1.78
N LEU A 103 -7.42 16.28 -0.96
CA LEU A 103 -7.34 15.13 -0.05
C LEU A 103 -7.67 15.53 1.38
N GLY A 104 -8.61 14.83 2.00
CA GLY A 104 -9.08 15.16 3.34
C GLY A 104 -9.23 13.98 4.29
N VAL A 105 -9.38 14.30 5.58
CA VAL A 105 -9.65 13.30 6.62
C VAL A 105 -11.15 12.99 6.72
N LYS A 106 -12.01 13.97 6.41
CA LYS A 106 -13.48 13.80 6.41
C LYS A 106 -13.92 12.90 5.26
N ASP A 107 -13.55 13.25 4.08
CA ASP A 107 -13.65 12.49 2.85
C ASP A 107 -12.22 12.17 2.37
N LEU A 108 -12.01 11.08 1.63
CA LEU A 108 -10.69 10.69 1.16
C LEU A 108 -10.18 11.65 0.09
N ALA A 109 -11.05 11.95 -0.88
CA ALA A 109 -10.76 12.85 -1.97
C ALA A 109 -12.03 13.55 -2.44
N THR A 110 -11.90 14.83 -2.79
CA THR A 110 -12.94 15.64 -3.44
C THR A 110 -12.36 16.15 -4.75
N CYS A 111 -13.05 15.89 -5.87
CA CYS A 111 -12.57 16.25 -7.19
C CYS A 111 -13.36 17.45 -7.73
N SER A 112 -12.73 18.28 -8.56
CA SER A 112 -13.35 19.47 -9.18
C SER A 112 -14.52 19.12 -10.12
N ASN A 113 -14.55 17.89 -10.65
CA ASN A 113 -15.67 17.38 -11.46
C ASN A 113 -16.91 16.97 -10.64
N GLY A 114 -16.92 17.21 -9.32
CA GLY A 114 -18.01 16.86 -8.42
C GLY A 114 -17.94 15.45 -7.79
N ASP A 115 -16.98 14.62 -8.16
CA ASP A 115 -16.79 13.32 -7.53
C ASP A 115 -16.29 13.48 -6.07
N VAL A 116 -16.98 12.83 -5.13
CA VAL A 116 -16.59 12.82 -3.71
C VAL A 116 -16.44 11.40 -3.22
N PHE A 117 -15.25 11.08 -2.74
CA PHE A 117 -14.90 9.75 -2.22
C PHE A 117 -14.86 9.77 -0.70
N LYS A 118 -15.83 9.08 -0.08
CA LYS A 118 -15.99 9.05 1.37
C LYS A 118 -14.84 8.34 2.08
N ASN A 119 -14.61 8.70 3.35
CA ASN A 119 -13.64 8.01 4.19
C ASN A 119 -14.13 6.59 4.56
N ILE A 120 -13.53 5.57 3.95
CA ILE A 120 -13.88 4.15 4.18
C ILE A 120 -13.68 3.72 5.64
N ASN A 121 -12.77 4.38 6.37
CA ASN A 121 -12.47 4.05 7.76
C ASN A 121 -13.65 4.32 8.72
N LYS A 122 -14.64 5.10 8.29
CA LYS A 122 -15.88 5.39 9.03
C LYS A 122 -16.95 4.31 8.86
N THR A 123 -16.77 3.35 7.96
CA THR A 123 -17.75 2.28 7.69
C THR A 123 -17.89 1.32 8.86
N LYS A 124 -19.11 0.76 9.05
CA LYS A 124 -19.43 -0.23 10.09
C LYS A 124 -18.49 -1.44 10.02
N ARG A 125 -18.15 -1.89 8.80
CA ARG A 125 -17.22 -3.02 8.57
C ARG A 125 -15.85 -2.78 9.17
N ILE A 126 -15.23 -1.61 8.94
CA ILE A 126 -13.91 -1.28 9.48
C ILE A 126 -13.97 -1.05 10.99
N LYS A 127 -15.02 -0.37 11.49
CA LYS A 127 -15.22 -0.18 12.93
C LYS A 127 -15.28 -1.52 13.67
N ASN A 128 -16.04 -2.49 13.17
CA ASN A 128 -16.14 -3.84 13.75
C ASN A 128 -14.79 -4.59 13.74
N LEU A 129 -14.02 -4.49 12.65
CA LEU A 129 -12.68 -5.09 12.59
C LEU A 129 -11.72 -4.45 13.60
N LYS A 130 -11.77 -3.14 13.76
CA LYS A 130 -10.96 -2.41 14.77
C LYS A 130 -11.35 -2.79 16.19
N SER A 131 -12.64 -2.94 16.48
CA SER A 131 -13.12 -3.41 17.79
C SER A 131 -12.61 -4.82 18.09
N LYS A 132 -12.74 -5.75 17.13
CA LYS A 132 -12.20 -7.11 17.25
C LYS A 132 -10.69 -7.12 17.45
N LEU A 133 -9.96 -6.27 16.73
CA LEU A 133 -8.51 -6.12 16.87
C LEU A 133 -8.15 -5.70 18.30
N LYS A 134 -8.81 -4.66 18.82
CA LYS A 134 -8.59 -4.15 20.18
C LYS A 134 -8.86 -5.23 21.25
N HIS A 135 -9.92 -6.02 21.06
CA HIS A 135 -10.24 -7.14 21.96
C HIS A 135 -9.14 -8.20 21.97
N LEU A 136 -8.68 -8.62 20.79
CA LEU A 136 -7.59 -9.62 20.67
C LEU A 136 -6.27 -9.11 21.26
N GLN A 137 -5.93 -7.84 21.03
CA GLN A 137 -4.71 -7.24 21.60
C GLN A 137 -4.76 -7.22 23.12
N ARG A 138 -5.89 -6.85 23.71
CA ARG A 138 -6.10 -6.91 25.18
C ARG A 138 -5.98 -8.33 25.72
N SER A 139 -6.53 -9.33 25.02
CA SER A 139 -6.42 -10.74 25.41
C SER A 139 -4.97 -11.23 25.35
N ILE A 140 -4.21 -10.81 24.33
CA ILE A 140 -2.79 -11.14 24.22
C ILE A 140 -2.00 -10.53 25.38
N SER A 141 -2.22 -9.25 25.68
CA SER A 141 -1.51 -8.55 26.75
C SER A 141 -1.74 -9.25 28.10
N ARG A 142 -2.99 -9.58 28.42
CA ARG A 142 -3.31 -10.34 29.65
C ARG A 142 -2.57 -11.69 29.70
N LYS A 143 -2.63 -12.46 28.59
CA LYS A 143 -1.94 -13.77 28.54
C LYS A 143 -0.43 -13.67 28.65
N TYR A 144 0.18 -12.58 28.21
CA TYR A 144 1.61 -12.36 28.43
C TYR A 144 1.91 -12.08 29.90
N GLU A 145 1.08 -11.28 30.60
CA GLU A 145 1.24 -11.05 32.04
C GLU A 145 1.01 -12.34 32.84
N ASP A 146 -0.06 -13.09 32.54
CA ASP A 146 -0.38 -14.37 33.21
C ASP A 146 0.74 -15.41 33.05
N ASN A 147 1.52 -15.36 31.95
CA ASN A 147 2.61 -16.30 31.67
C ASN A 147 4.00 -15.68 31.88
N LYS A 148 4.10 -14.64 32.69
CA LYS A 148 5.37 -14.02 33.04
C LYS A 148 6.15 -14.90 34.01
N GLN A 149 7.42 -15.17 33.72
CA GLN A 149 8.36 -15.89 34.58
C GLN A 149 9.50 -14.95 34.98
N GLY A 150 9.44 -14.40 36.18
CA GLY A 150 10.34 -13.35 36.62
C GLY A 150 10.24 -12.13 35.72
N SER A 151 11.34 -11.69 35.13
CA SER A 151 11.38 -10.57 34.18
C SER A 151 11.10 -10.94 32.71
N LYS A 152 10.89 -12.24 32.40
CA LYS A 152 10.74 -12.74 31.03
C LYS A 152 9.28 -13.08 30.71
N PHE A 153 8.80 -12.63 29.54
CA PHE A 153 7.51 -13.06 29.00
C PHE A 153 7.62 -14.37 28.24
N VAL A 154 6.84 -15.35 28.64
CA VAL A 154 6.81 -16.68 28.00
C VAL A 154 5.73 -16.70 26.93
N LYS A 155 6.10 -17.11 25.72
CA LYS A 155 5.20 -17.18 24.59
C LYS A 155 4.59 -18.58 24.45
N THR A 156 3.35 -18.71 24.87
CA THR A 156 2.58 -19.97 24.78
C THR A 156 1.95 -20.16 23.39
N ASN A 157 1.56 -21.40 23.08
CA ASN A 157 0.86 -21.72 21.82
C ASN A 157 -0.46 -20.93 21.65
N ASN A 158 -1.16 -20.64 22.73
CA ASN A 158 -2.38 -19.83 22.68
C ASN A 158 -2.08 -18.37 22.30
N ILE A 159 -0.99 -17.81 22.81
CA ILE A 159 -0.52 -16.46 22.39
C ILE A 159 -0.16 -16.47 20.90
N ILE A 160 0.54 -17.48 20.40
CA ILE A 160 0.88 -17.62 18.98
C ILE A 160 -0.38 -17.65 18.09
N LYS A 161 -1.42 -18.40 18.50
CA LYS A 161 -2.70 -18.46 17.78
C LYS A 161 -3.39 -17.09 17.73
N LEU A 162 -3.44 -16.37 18.85
CA LEU A 162 -4.04 -15.03 18.91
C LEU A 162 -3.25 -14.01 18.09
N GLU A 163 -1.93 -14.02 18.14
CA GLU A 163 -1.09 -13.16 17.30
C GLU A 163 -1.31 -13.41 15.80
N LYS A 164 -1.51 -14.68 15.40
CA LYS A 164 -1.87 -15.02 14.02
C LYS A 164 -3.20 -14.39 13.62
N GLN A 165 -4.21 -14.40 14.50
CA GLN A 165 -5.49 -13.74 14.25
C GLN A 165 -5.33 -12.22 14.15
N VAL A 166 -4.54 -11.60 15.01
CA VAL A 166 -4.23 -10.15 14.95
C VAL A 166 -3.60 -9.80 13.61
N LYS A 167 -2.58 -10.55 13.15
CA LYS A 167 -1.95 -10.35 11.85
C LYS A 167 -2.95 -10.47 10.69
N GLN A 168 -3.88 -11.43 10.77
CA GLN A 168 -4.94 -11.58 9.75
C GLN A 168 -5.88 -10.38 9.69
N ILE A 169 -6.25 -9.80 10.85
CA ILE A 169 -7.12 -8.61 10.90
C ILE A 169 -6.37 -7.39 10.32
N TYR A 170 -5.12 -7.17 10.71
CA TYR A 170 -4.31 -6.09 10.12
C TYR A 170 -4.23 -6.22 8.58
N ARG A 171 -3.95 -7.42 8.07
CA ARG A 171 -3.94 -7.66 6.63
C ARG A 171 -5.30 -7.34 6.00
N LYS A 172 -6.41 -7.77 6.63
CA LYS A 172 -7.75 -7.52 6.12
C LYS A 172 -8.08 -6.02 6.07
N LEU A 173 -7.71 -5.26 7.12
CA LEU A 173 -7.84 -3.81 7.15
C LEU A 173 -7.02 -3.13 6.04
N SER A 174 -5.76 -3.53 5.88
CA SER A 174 -4.88 -3.00 4.83
C SER A 174 -5.44 -3.30 3.43
N ASN A 175 -5.88 -4.53 3.18
CA ASN A 175 -6.45 -4.92 1.88
C ASN A 175 -7.73 -4.14 1.55
N ILE A 176 -8.62 -3.91 2.53
CA ILE A 176 -9.84 -3.12 2.33
C ILE A 176 -9.48 -1.68 1.94
N ARG A 177 -8.52 -1.06 2.63
CA ARG A 177 -8.08 0.30 2.33
C ARG A 177 -7.42 0.40 0.96
N ASN A 178 -6.46 -0.49 0.69
CA ASN A 178 -5.76 -0.50 -0.59
C ASN A 178 -6.71 -0.73 -1.76
N ASN A 179 -7.64 -1.68 -1.63
CA ASN A 179 -8.65 -1.93 -2.66
C ASN A 179 -9.55 -0.71 -2.89
N TYR A 180 -9.94 -0.02 -1.81
CA TYR A 180 -10.73 1.21 -1.93
C TYR A 180 -9.96 2.33 -2.64
N ILE A 181 -8.68 2.54 -2.28
CA ILE A 181 -7.81 3.51 -2.95
C ILE A 181 -7.67 3.15 -4.44
N HIS A 182 -7.47 1.86 -4.77
CA HIS A 182 -7.38 1.41 -6.16
C HIS A 182 -8.68 1.68 -6.95
N GLN A 183 -9.84 1.42 -6.36
CA GLN A 183 -11.14 1.71 -6.99
C GLN A 183 -11.35 3.22 -7.18
N THR A 184 -11.04 4.02 -6.16
CA THR A 184 -11.12 5.48 -6.22
C THR A 184 -10.23 6.06 -7.31
N THR A 185 -8.94 5.71 -7.29
CA THR A 185 -7.98 6.21 -8.27
C THR A 185 -8.31 5.73 -9.70
N ASN A 186 -8.79 4.49 -9.87
CA ASN A 186 -9.26 4.01 -11.16
C ASN A 186 -10.50 4.78 -11.66
N LYS A 187 -11.42 5.13 -10.76
CA LYS A 187 -12.60 5.92 -11.14
C LYS A 187 -12.20 7.30 -11.66
N ILE A 188 -11.26 7.96 -11.00
CA ILE A 188 -10.75 9.27 -11.43
C ILE A 188 -10.06 9.16 -12.80
N ILE A 189 -9.16 8.20 -12.98
CA ILE A 189 -8.42 7.99 -14.22
C ILE A 189 -9.35 7.64 -15.40
N LYS A 190 -10.44 6.90 -15.16
CA LYS A 190 -11.42 6.53 -16.20
C LYS A 190 -12.19 7.68 -16.84
N HIS A 191 -12.10 8.89 -16.31
CA HIS A 191 -12.56 10.08 -16.99
C HIS A 191 -11.62 10.51 -18.12
N TYR A 192 -10.43 9.92 -18.20
CA TYR A 192 -9.36 10.21 -19.16
C TYR A 192 -9.07 11.71 -19.30
N PRO A 193 -8.89 12.43 -18.18
CA PRO A 193 -8.61 13.87 -18.24
C PRO A 193 -7.26 14.11 -18.90
N TYR A 194 -7.10 15.25 -19.56
CA TYR A 194 -5.80 15.69 -20.02
C TYR A 194 -4.82 15.89 -18.87
N ARG A 195 -5.33 16.42 -17.73
CA ARG A 195 -4.49 16.80 -16.59
C ARG A 195 -5.14 16.44 -15.25
N ILE A 196 -4.32 15.99 -14.30
CA ILE A 196 -4.70 15.84 -12.89
C ILE A 196 -3.81 16.72 -12.03
N VAL A 197 -4.43 17.56 -11.22
CA VAL A 197 -3.76 18.47 -10.29
C VAL A 197 -4.06 18.07 -8.85
N ILE A 198 -3.05 17.94 -8.01
CA ILE A 198 -3.20 17.54 -6.60
C ILE A 198 -2.25 18.34 -5.71
N GLU A 199 -2.67 18.63 -4.48
CA GLU A 199 -1.85 19.37 -3.52
C GLU A 199 -0.72 18.50 -2.92
N ASP A 200 0.47 19.11 -2.71
CA ASP A 200 1.56 18.47 -1.93
C ASP A 200 1.26 18.51 -0.42
N LEU A 201 0.61 17.48 0.08
CA LEU A 201 0.31 17.38 1.50
C LEU A 201 1.55 17.04 2.33
N ASN A 202 1.85 17.89 3.33
CA ASN A 202 2.86 17.57 4.34
C ASN A 202 2.36 16.48 5.32
N VAL A 203 2.22 15.26 4.83
CA VAL A 203 1.72 14.13 5.64
C VAL A 203 2.58 13.93 6.90
N SER A 204 3.90 14.05 6.81
CA SER A 204 4.80 13.91 7.96
C SER A 204 4.60 14.99 9.01
N GLY A 205 4.37 16.25 8.59
CA GLY A 205 4.00 17.35 9.48
C GLY A 205 2.64 17.15 10.14
N MET A 206 1.64 16.75 9.35
CA MET A 206 0.29 16.44 9.84
C MET A 206 0.28 15.29 10.87
N MET A 207 1.16 14.30 10.70
CA MET A 207 1.32 13.17 11.64
C MET A 207 1.85 13.57 13.02
N LYS A 208 2.47 14.75 13.17
CA LYS A 208 2.93 15.28 14.47
C LYS A 208 1.76 15.67 15.37
N ASN A 209 0.59 15.97 14.79
CA ASN A 209 -0.62 16.27 15.55
C ASN A 209 -1.19 14.97 16.16
N LYS A 210 -1.06 14.81 17.48
CA LYS A 210 -1.47 13.61 18.23
C LYS A 210 -2.96 13.26 18.04
N HIS A 211 -3.83 14.24 17.85
CA HIS A 211 -5.28 14.05 17.69
C HIS A 211 -5.65 13.53 16.29
N LEU A 212 -4.91 13.92 15.25
CA LEU A 212 -5.20 13.61 13.86
C LEU A 212 -4.31 12.50 13.28
N SER A 213 -3.14 12.24 13.88
CA SER A 213 -2.13 11.32 13.35
C SER A 213 -2.67 9.96 12.97
N LYS A 214 -3.52 9.37 13.82
CA LYS A 214 -4.15 8.09 13.54
C LYS A 214 -5.10 8.15 12.34
N ALA A 215 -5.91 9.20 12.23
CA ALA A 215 -6.85 9.36 11.13
C ALA A 215 -6.10 9.57 9.80
N ILE A 216 -5.03 10.37 9.82
CA ILE A 216 -4.16 10.63 8.66
C ILE A 216 -3.46 9.34 8.21
N ALA A 217 -2.84 8.60 9.13
CA ALA A 217 -2.20 7.32 8.83
C ALA A 217 -3.18 6.29 8.22
N GLU A 218 -4.44 6.31 8.67
CA GLU A 218 -5.46 5.40 8.20
C GLU A 218 -6.03 5.75 6.82
N GLN A 219 -5.91 7.00 6.36
CA GLN A 219 -6.35 7.44 5.02
C GLN A 219 -5.45 6.91 3.91
N GLY A 220 -4.14 6.80 4.16
CA GLY A 220 -3.20 6.31 3.17
C GLY A 220 -2.93 7.29 2.04
N PHE A 221 -2.84 8.59 2.33
CA PHE A 221 -2.59 9.66 1.35
C PHE A 221 -1.38 9.40 0.46
N TYR A 222 -0.27 8.93 1.05
CA TYR A 222 0.92 8.57 0.27
C TYR A 222 0.60 7.50 -0.79
N GLU A 223 -0.14 6.45 -0.42
CA GLU A 223 -0.53 5.38 -1.35
C GLU A 223 -1.49 5.88 -2.43
N PHE A 224 -2.40 6.78 -2.07
CA PHE A 224 -3.29 7.44 -3.04
C PHE A 224 -2.50 8.23 -4.07
N MET A 225 -1.59 9.10 -3.62
CA MET A 225 -0.71 9.89 -4.48
C MET A 225 0.13 9.01 -5.39
N ARG A 226 0.76 7.99 -4.83
CA ARG A 226 1.56 7.02 -5.58
C ARG A 226 0.74 6.34 -6.67
N GLN A 227 -0.52 5.97 -6.36
CA GLN A 227 -1.39 5.30 -7.33
C GLN A 227 -1.88 6.24 -8.43
N ILE A 228 -2.24 7.46 -8.12
CA ILE A 228 -2.59 8.46 -9.14
C ILE A 228 -1.41 8.69 -10.06
N LYS A 229 -0.21 8.95 -9.51
CA LYS A 229 0.99 9.24 -10.29
C LYS A 229 1.29 8.17 -11.33
N TYR A 230 1.48 6.90 -10.93
CA TYR A 230 1.82 5.86 -11.90
C TYR A 230 0.68 5.56 -12.89
N LYS A 231 -0.58 5.74 -12.47
CA LYS A 231 -1.71 5.56 -13.39
C LYS A 231 -1.81 6.68 -14.42
N CYS A 232 -1.45 7.91 -14.04
CA CYS A 232 -1.30 9.01 -15.00
C CYS A 232 -0.20 8.68 -16.02
N GLU A 233 0.97 8.24 -15.54
CA GLU A 233 2.07 7.82 -16.40
C GLU A 233 1.64 6.73 -17.38
N PHE A 234 0.92 5.69 -16.93
CA PHE A 234 0.41 4.61 -17.79
C PHE A 234 -0.63 5.03 -18.82
N ASN A 235 -1.34 6.13 -18.60
CA ASN A 235 -2.41 6.58 -19.50
C ASN A 235 -2.07 7.88 -20.23
N GLY A 236 -0.82 8.37 -20.15
CA GLY A 236 -0.39 9.60 -20.80
C GLY A 236 -1.02 10.89 -20.22
N ILE A 237 -1.60 10.81 -19.01
CA ILE A 237 -2.25 11.96 -18.33
C ILE A 237 -1.18 12.82 -17.67
N GLU A 238 -1.24 14.13 -17.89
CA GLU A 238 -0.34 15.07 -17.21
C GLU A 238 -0.63 15.12 -15.71
N PHE A 239 0.38 14.83 -14.88
CA PHE A 239 0.26 14.89 -13.43
C PHE A 239 1.01 16.10 -12.87
N ILE A 240 0.28 16.99 -12.20
CA ILE A 240 0.82 18.20 -11.56
C ILE A 240 0.61 18.11 -10.05
N GLN A 241 1.69 18.26 -9.30
CA GLN A 241 1.64 18.43 -7.85
C GLN A 241 1.87 19.90 -7.53
N VAL A 242 0.84 20.54 -6.97
CA VAL A 242 0.89 21.96 -6.62
C VAL A 242 1.71 22.15 -5.35
N ASP A 243 2.49 23.23 -5.30
CA ASP A 243 3.30 23.57 -4.13
C ASP A 243 2.43 23.69 -2.86
N ARG A 244 2.97 23.21 -1.77
CA ARG A 244 2.35 23.21 -0.43
C ARG A 244 1.91 24.57 0.07
N PHE A 245 2.59 25.62 -0.32
CA PHE A 245 2.33 26.99 0.12
C PHE A 245 1.46 27.77 -0.87
N TYR A 246 1.01 27.11 -1.94
CA TYR A 246 0.09 27.74 -2.88
C TYR A 246 -1.22 28.11 -2.15
N PRO A 247 -1.62 29.39 -2.16
CA PRO A 247 -2.74 29.88 -1.36
C PRO A 247 -4.10 29.53 -1.98
N SER A 248 -4.35 28.26 -2.25
CA SER A 248 -5.57 27.76 -2.93
C SER A 248 -6.87 28.21 -2.27
N SER A 249 -6.91 28.22 -0.93
CA SER A 249 -8.08 28.66 -0.16
C SER A 249 -8.23 30.18 -0.03
N LYS A 250 -7.21 30.96 -0.38
CA LYS A 250 -7.20 32.43 -0.32
C LYS A 250 -7.30 33.08 -1.68
N THR A 251 -7.06 32.33 -2.75
CA THR A 251 -7.10 32.84 -4.12
C THR A 251 -8.52 32.80 -4.66
N CYS A 252 -9.01 33.90 -5.11
CA CYS A 252 -10.31 34.00 -5.81
C CYS A 252 -10.23 33.24 -7.15
N SER A 253 -11.11 32.27 -7.36
CA SER A 253 -11.15 31.46 -8.60
C SER A 253 -11.57 32.31 -9.84
N CYS A 254 -12.17 33.46 -9.63
CA CYS A 254 -12.67 34.33 -10.73
C CYS A 254 -11.63 35.36 -11.18
N CYS A 255 -10.94 36.02 -10.24
CA CYS A 255 -10.05 37.15 -10.57
C CYS A 255 -8.60 36.94 -10.12
N GLY A 256 -8.26 35.82 -9.45
CA GLY A 256 -6.92 35.57 -8.97
C GLY A 256 -6.48 36.38 -7.74
N PHE A 257 -7.35 37.26 -7.21
CA PHE A 257 -7.03 38.06 -6.01
C PHE A 257 -6.76 37.12 -4.80
N ILE A 258 -5.68 37.40 -4.08
CA ILE A 258 -5.31 36.65 -2.87
C ILE A 258 -5.77 37.45 -1.65
N LYS A 259 -6.63 36.84 -0.83
CA LYS A 259 -7.16 37.42 0.42
C LYS A 259 -6.13 37.44 1.53
#